data_2fc9175b24755f3c7bd961e3725dba0d
#
_entry.id   2fc9175b24755f3c7bd961e3725dba0d
#
_cell.length_a   1.000
_cell.length_b   1.000
_cell.length_c   1.000
_cell.angle_alpha   90.00
_cell.angle_beta   90.00
_cell.angle_gamma   90.00
#
_symmetry.space_group_name_H-M   'P 1'
#
loop_
_entity.id
_entity.type
_entity.pdbx_description
1 polymer ?
#
loop_
_entity_poly.entity_id
_entity_poly.type
_entity_poly.pdbx_seq_one_letter_code
_entity_poly.pdbx_strand_id
1 'polypeptide(L)'
;MFLFKEYEKAIGNTEYDVNSLGVLPFFEMLRRENEKKNKQIRFGVLCGTIVIIPAEAKEALEQEIGTSGKVTFSRIGNLPETDYLKVTAVGNAHFLTGAVTNVFSKGYMQVLVGTKSLLGEGWDSPCINSLILASFVGSFMLSNQMRGRAIRVMKEQPEKTSNIWHLVCLRPWDEVLKADDNQISEDYSMLERRMEHFLGLHYTENTIENGIKRLSIIKTPFNKTNIDRINRQMLKMSGQRDTLKKRWDSALAIYDKMDIVDETEVKDKFVTSVVFWDAILTMILSAILFLIGAIGAGVVAGASRNGHLAGICYFFIVVGLTGIMIRFPKIFMLWSPLKRLKAFGNGIRKALEEQQLLEETHCKVVAESPGPDNHIIYLSGGSGRDKALFAQCVNEFFDVIDNQRYILVKKKGRKGLNGFYAIPNCFSKKKEDAECFAKCMHPYIGGYDCVYTRNEKGRELLLEGRVKALANREERCISHKKVKGALE
;
A
#
# COMPACT_ATOMS: atom_id res chain seq x y z
N MET A 1 -23.89 -9.89 22.04
CA MET A 1 -25.33 -9.87 22.46
C MET A 1 -25.60 -8.84 23.55
N PHE A 2 -24.71 -8.60 24.52
CA PHE A 2 -24.86 -7.60 25.58
C PHE A 2 -24.89 -6.15 25.07
N LEU A 3 -23.99 -5.76 24.21
CA LEU A 3 -23.90 -4.42 23.60
C LEU A 3 -25.19 -4.00 22.87
N PHE A 4 -25.91 -4.95 22.30
CA PHE A 4 -27.12 -4.68 21.54
C PHE A 4 -28.27 -4.11 22.38
N LYS A 5 -28.59 -4.74 23.55
CA LYS A 5 -29.69 -4.29 24.44
C LYS A 5 -29.39 -2.91 25.03
N GLU A 6 -28.14 -2.59 25.22
CA GLU A 6 -27.69 -1.32 25.77
C GLU A 6 -27.93 -0.17 24.77
N TYR A 7 -27.56 -0.40 23.49
CA TYR A 7 -27.77 0.59 22.42
C TYR A 7 -29.21 0.68 21.93
N GLU A 8 -30.02 -0.37 22.07
CA GLU A 8 -31.45 -0.30 21.76
C GLU A 8 -32.16 0.72 22.64
N LYS A 9 -31.74 0.89 23.91
CA LYS A 9 -32.21 1.92 24.81
C LYS A 9 -31.80 3.35 24.44
N ALA A 10 -30.72 3.51 23.75
CA ALA A 10 -30.22 4.80 23.28
C ALA A 10 -30.99 5.33 22.06
N ILE A 11 -31.66 4.44 21.31
CA ILE A 11 -32.39 4.81 20.10
C ILE A 11 -33.63 5.62 20.50
N GLY A 12 -33.75 6.83 19.97
CA GLY A 12 -34.83 7.77 20.29
C GLY A 12 -34.72 8.43 21.66
N ASN A 13 -33.60 8.26 22.37
CA ASN A 13 -33.33 8.95 23.62
C ASN A 13 -32.20 9.99 23.42
N THR A 14 -32.58 11.28 23.34
CA THR A 14 -31.63 12.39 23.09
C THR A 14 -30.66 12.66 24.24
N GLU A 15 -30.99 12.22 25.45
CA GLU A 15 -30.13 12.37 26.63
C GLU A 15 -29.00 11.33 26.68
N TYR A 16 -29.11 10.28 25.87
CA TYR A 16 -28.08 9.24 25.82
C TYR A 16 -26.99 9.61 24.84
N ASP A 17 -25.75 9.72 25.32
CA ASP A 17 -24.59 9.99 24.50
C ASP A 17 -24.22 8.76 23.68
N VAL A 18 -24.18 8.92 22.34
CA VAL A 18 -23.72 7.88 21.42
C VAL A 18 -22.23 8.04 21.23
N ASN A 19 -21.44 7.30 22.01
CA ASN A 19 -19.99 7.42 22.08
C ASN A 19 -19.23 6.18 21.60
N SER A 20 -19.90 5.27 20.91
CA SER A 20 -19.24 4.08 20.34
C SER A 20 -19.58 3.86 18.87
N LEU A 21 -18.76 3.03 18.21
CA LEU A 21 -18.92 2.69 16.81
C LEU A 21 -19.68 1.35 16.67
N GLY A 22 -20.65 1.33 15.76
CA GLY A 22 -21.46 0.15 15.49
C GLY A 22 -22.67 0.47 14.62
N VAL A 23 -23.39 -0.54 14.16
CA VAL A 23 -24.53 -0.35 13.25
C VAL A 23 -25.64 0.50 13.88
N LEU A 24 -26.01 0.20 15.11
CA LEU A 24 -27.06 0.95 15.83
C LEU A 24 -26.62 2.36 16.24
N PRO A 25 -25.41 2.57 16.80
CA PRO A 25 -24.88 3.90 17.04
C PRO A 25 -24.85 4.76 15.76
N PHE A 26 -24.40 4.23 14.64
CA PHE A 26 -24.42 4.95 13.35
C PHE A 26 -25.83 5.30 12.91
N PHE A 27 -26.77 4.36 13.00
CA PHE A 27 -28.18 4.62 12.67
C PHE A 27 -28.72 5.77 13.50
N GLU A 28 -28.52 5.73 14.83
CA GLU A 28 -29.05 6.76 15.74
C GLU A 28 -28.39 8.12 15.54
N MET A 29 -27.07 8.16 15.30
CA MET A 29 -26.37 9.41 14.98
C MET A 29 -26.89 10.04 13.69
N LEU A 30 -27.07 9.24 12.64
CA LEU A 30 -27.61 9.71 11.37
C LEU A 30 -29.05 10.20 11.50
N ARG A 31 -29.86 9.48 12.25
CA ARG A 31 -31.24 9.84 12.52
C ARG A 31 -31.33 11.20 13.25
N ARG A 32 -30.56 11.38 14.36
CA ARG A 32 -30.48 12.64 15.10
C ARG A 32 -30.03 13.82 14.22
N GLU A 33 -29.00 13.62 13.41
CA GLU A 33 -28.52 14.66 12.50
C GLU A 33 -29.53 14.99 11.39
N ASN A 34 -30.30 14.00 10.95
CA ASN A 34 -31.37 14.18 9.98
C ASN A 34 -32.51 15.04 10.56
N GLU A 35 -32.96 14.75 11.78
CA GLU A 35 -33.93 15.54 12.51
C GLU A 35 -33.45 16.97 12.77
N LYS A 36 -32.24 17.12 13.30
CA LYS A 36 -31.61 18.41 13.56
C LYS A 36 -31.52 19.30 12.33
N LYS A 37 -31.25 18.72 11.16
CA LYS A 37 -31.15 19.44 9.88
C LYS A 37 -32.48 19.53 9.13
N ASN A 38 -33.56 19.06 9.73
CA ASN A 38 -34.91 19.00 9.14
C ASN A 38 -34.87 18.36 7.71
N LYS A 39 -34.14 17.23 7.56
CA LYS A 39 -34.09 16.47 6.33
C LYS A 39 -35.06 15.29 6.37
N GLN A 40 -35.52 14.84 5.23
CA GLN A 40 -36.47 13.72 5.13
C GLN A 40 -35.76 12.46 4.56
N ILE A 41 -34.59 12.14 5.07
CA ILE A 41 -33.84 10.93 4.67
C ILE A 41 -34.35 9.74 5.48
N ARG A 42 -34.72 8.68 4.82
CA ARG A 42 -35.17 7.42 5.41
C ARG A 42 -34.00 6.45 5.50
N PHE A 43 -33.76 5.96 6.70
CA PHE A 43 -32.68 5.04 7.01
C PHE A 43 -33.22 3.62 7.18
N GLY A 44 -32.45 2.63 6.73
CA GLY A 44 -32.66 1.23 7.07
C GLY A 44 -31.45 0.66 7.78
N VAL A 45 -31.65 -0.39 8.54
CA VAL A 45 -30.58 -1.18 9.14
C VAL A 45 -30.71 -2.63 8.69
N LEU A 46 -29.61 -3.19 8.22
CA LEU A 46 -29.55 -4.59 7.82
C LEU A 46 -28.26 -5.23 8.38
N CYS A 47 -28.43 -6.02 9.43
CA CYS A 47 -27.36 -6.86 9.96
C CYS A 47 -27.91 -8.23 10.38
N GLY A 48 -27.03 -9.22 10.59
CA GLY A 48 -27.44 -10.59 10.82
C GLY A 48 -28.41 -10.84 11.99
N THR A 49 -28.49 -9.90 12.93
CA THR A 49 -29.33 -9.99 14.14
C THR A 49 -30.41 -8.95 14.22
N ILE A 50 -30.35 -7.90 13.38
CA ILE A 50 -31.27 -6.77 13.44
C ILE A 50 -31.57 -6.25 12.05
N VAL A 51 -32.86 -6.06 11.83
CA VAL A 51 -33.38 -5.31 10.69
C VAL A 51 -34.28 -4.19 11.22
N ILE A 52 -34.04 -2.96 10.75
CA ILE A 52 -34.86 -1.79 11.03
C ILE A 52 -35.26 -1.17 9.71
N ILE A 53 -36.51 -0.85 9.56
CA ILE A 53 -37.07 -0.19 8.37
C ILE A 53 -37.89 1.03 8.78
N PRO A 54 -38.05 2.03 7.91
CA PRO A 54 -39.07 3.07 8.07
C PRO A 54 -40.45 2.42 8.11
N ALA A 55 -41.36 2.97 8.89
CA ALA A 55 -42.74 2.45 9.00
C ALA A 55 -43.47 2.41 7.66
N GLU A 56 -43.21 3.40 6.79
CA GLU A 56 -43.73 3.47 5.43
C GLU A 56 -43.33 2.29 4.52
N ALA A 57 -42.24 1.63 4.87
CA ALA A 57 -41.71 0.49 4.11
C ALA A 57 -42.34 -0.84 4.49
N LYS A 58 -43.22 -0.86 5.53
CA LYS A 58 -43.80 -2.09 6.08
C LYS A 58 -44.56 -2.90 5.04
N GLU A 59 -45.55 -2.29 4.38
CA GLU A 59 -46.40 -2.96 3.39
C GLU A 59 -45.56 -3.48 2.18
N ALA A 60 -44.60 -2.65 1.73
CA ALA A 60 -43.70 -3.06 0.65
C ALA A 60 -42.84 -4.25 1.05
N LEU A 61 -42.38 -4.32 2.30
CA LEU A 61 -41.63 -5.46 2.81
C LEU A 61 -42.49 -6.72 2.92
N GLU A 62 -43.71 -6.61 3.39
CA GLU A 62 -44.67 -7.72 3.47
C GLU A 62 -44.95 -8.28 2.08
N GLN A 63 -45.11 -7.43 1.05
CA GLN A 63 -45.29 -7.82 -0.33
C GLN A 63 -44.08 -8.55 -0.88
N GLU A 64 -42.84 -8.05 -0.60
CA GLU A 64 -41.61 -8.70 -1.05
C GLU A 64 -41.38 -10.07 -0.39
N ILE A 65 -41.76 -10.22 0.87
CA ILE A 65 -41.67 -11.50 1.57
C ILE A 65 -42.67 -12.50 1.03
N GLY A 66 -43.92 -12.08 0.78
CA GLY A 66 -45.00 -12.94 0.25
C GLY A 66 -45.11 -14.24 1.03
N THR A 67 -44.97 -15.38 0.33
CA THR A 67 -45.03 -16.74 0.92
C THR A 67 -43.68 -17.26 1.41
N SER A 68 -42.59 -16.52 1.20
CA SER A 68 -41.20 -16.98 1.48
C SER A 68 -40.90 -17.09 2.99
N GLY A 69 -41.67 -16.44 3.83
CA GLY A 69 -41.47 -16.47 5.28
C GLY A 69 -42.51 -15.65 6.06
N LYS A 70 -42.34 -15.59 7.37
CA LYS A 70 -43.14 -14.76 8.24
C LYS A 70 -42.26 -13.82 9.06
N VAL A 71 -42.69 -12.59 9.26
CA VAL A 71 -42.01 -11.59 10.07
C VAL A 71 -42.95 -11.01 11.11
N THR A 72 -42.37 -10.52 12.17
CA THR A 72 -43.06 -9.72 13.20
C THR A 72 -42.44 -8.33 13.22
N PHE A 73 -43.29 -7.34 13.40
CA PHE A 73 -42.87 -5.95 13.55
C PHE A 73 -43.02 -5.53 15.01
N SER A 74 -42.06 -4.81 15.53
CA SER A 74 -42.07 -4.31 16.89
C SER A 74 -41.41 -2.93 16.97
N ARG A 75 -41.72 -2.22 18.02
CA ARG A 75 -41.09 -0.94 18.33
C ARG A 75 -39.58 -1.10 18.53
N ILE A 76 -38.81 -0.10 18.11
CA ILE A 76 -37.37 -0.04 18.36
C ILE A 76 -37.03 1.12 19.31
N GLY A 77 -36.42 0.80 20.46
CA GLY A 77 -36.04 1.78 21.45
C GLY A 77 -37.23 2.65 21.92
N ASN A 78 -37.03 3.96 21.96
CA ASN A 78 -38.02 4.96 22.33
C ASN A 78 -38.72 5.59 21.12
N LEU A 79 -38.46 5.12 19.90
CA LEU A 79 -39.06 5.68 18.69
C LEU A 79 -40.53 5.27 18.56
N PRO A 80 -41.42 6.17 18.04
CA PRO A 80 -42.79 5.80 17.67
C PRO A 80 -42.78 4.71 16.58
N GLU A 81 -43.76 3.83 16.60
CA GLU A 81 -43.96 2.81 15.56
C GLU A 81 -44.31 3.40 14.19
N THR A 82 -44.73 4.66 14.16
CA THR A 82 -44.98 5.43 12.95
C THR A 82 -43.73 5.86 12.23
N ASP A 83 -42.59 5.84 12.89
CA ASP A 83 -41.31 6.29 12.34
C ASP A 83 -40.44 5.11 11.84
N TYR A 84 -40.14 4.20 12.76
CA TYR A 84 -39.30 3.03 12.47
C TYR A 84 -39.77 1.77 13.16
N LEU A 85 -39.64 0.65 12.47
CA LEU A 85 -40.02 -0.68 12.94
C LEU A 85 -38.83 -1.62 12.95
N LYS A 86 -38.70 -2.39 14.01
CA LYS A 86 -37.80 -3.54 14.09
C LYS A 86 -38.49 -4.74 13.47
N VAL A 87 -37.82 -5.39 12.53
CA VAL A 87 -38.32 -6.58 11.85
C VAL A 87 -37.60 -7.81 12.36
N THR A 88 -38.39 -8.82 12.77
CA THR A 88 -37.85 -10.10 13.24
C THR A 88 -38.46 -11.23 12.41
N ALA A 89 -37.60 -12.05 11.79
CA ALA A 89 -38.04 -13.23 11.07
C ALA A 89 -38.50 -14.33 12.05
N VAL A 90 -39.56 -15.02 11.68
CA VAL A 90 -40.04 -16.21 12.41
C VAL A 90 -39.42 -17.42 11.71
N GLY A 91 -38.45 -18.10 12.36
CA GLY A 91 -37.72 -19.21 11.78
C GLY A 91 -36.49 -18.80 11.00
N ASN A 92 -36.31 -19.34 9.81
CA ASN A 92 -35.12 -19.05 8.98
C ASN A 92 -35.18 -17.62 8.38
N ALA A 93 -34.12 -16.84 8.57
CA ALA A 93 -34.07 -15.42 8.21
C ALA A 93 -33.43 -15.13 6.82
N HIS A 94 -33.03 -16.16 6.04
CA HIS A 94 -32.32 -15.95 4.79
C HIS A 94 -33.09 -15.12 3.74
N PHE A 95 -34.42 -15.27 3.69
CA PHE A 95 -35.27 -14.48 2.79
C PHE A 95 -35.29 -12.98 3.11
N LEU A 96 -35.07 -12.62 4.36
CA LEU A 96 -35.23 -11.24 4.84
C LEU A 96 -34.19 -10.29 4.23
N THR A 97 -32.98 -10.76 4.03
CA THR A 97 -31.91 -9.97 3.37
C THR A 97 -32.31 -9.57 1.94
N GLY A 98 -32.83 -10.51 1.17
CA GLY A 98 -33.29 -10.24 -0.20
C GLY A 98 -34.49 -9.29 -0.22
N ALA A 99 -35.48 -9.53 0.62
CA ALA A 99 -36.69 -8.69 0.71
C ALA A 99 -36.36 -7.24 1.09
N VAL A 100 -35.51 -7.02 2.12
CA VAL A 100 -35.07 -5.69 2.52
C VAL A 100 -34.24 -5.02 1.41
N THR A 101 -33.42 -5.76 0.70
CA THR A 101 -32.65 -5.24 -0.45
C THR A 101 -33.57 -4.78 -1.57
N ASN A 102 -34.63 -5.52 -1.87
CA ASN A 102 -35.62 -5.13 -2.89
C ASN A 102 -36.38 -3.87 -2.49
N VAL A 103 -36.80 -3.77 -1.22
CA VAL A 103 -37.45 -2.57 -0.67
C VAL A 103 -36.53 -1.35 -0.72
N PHE A 104 -35.24 -1.54 -0.43
CA PHE A 104 -34.22 -0.49 -0.58
C PHE A 104 -34.08 -0.08 -2.05
N SER A 105 -34.01 -1.02 -2.97
CA SER A 105 -33.89 -0.77 -4.42
C SER A 105 -35.12 -0.03 -4.99
N LYS A 106 -36.29 -0.21 -4.40
CA LYS A 106 -37.52 0.51 -4.73
C LYS A 106 -37.59 1.94 -4.15
N GLY A 107 -36.58 2.34 -3.35
CA GLY A 107 -36.45 3.70 -2.84
C GLY A 107 -37.22 4.00 -1.55
N TYR A 108 -37.78 3.00 -0.86
CA TYR A 108 -38.40 3.20 0.46
C TYR A 108 -37.40 3.61 1.55
N MET A 109 -36.11 3.37 1.29
CA MET A 109 -34.98 3.82 2.11
C MET A 109 -33.93 4.45 1.19
N GLN A 110 -33.35 5.58 1.59
CA GLN A 110 -32.26 6.24 0.87
C GLN A 110 -30.88 5.80 1.38
N VAL A 111 -30.79 5.38 2.64
CA VAL A 111 -29.55 4.96 3.29
C VAL A 111 -29.78 3.62 3.98
N LEU A 112 -28.91 2.66 3.71
CA LEU A 112 -28.89 1.36 4.37
C LEU A 112 -27.60 1.21 5.19
N VAL A 113 -27.72 1.05 6.49
CA VAL A 113 -26.60 0.81 7.41
C VAL A 113 -26.50 -0.69 7.68
N GLY A 114 -25.34 -1.27 7.44
CA GLY A 114 -25.16 -2.70 7.63
C GLY A 114 -23.75 -3.11 8.05
N THR A 115 -23.60 -4.37 8.38
CA THR A 115 -22.30 -4.93 8.72
C THR A 115 -21.50 -5.30 7.48
N LYS A 116 -20.19 -5.21 7.60
CA LYS A 116 -19.23 -5.62 6.59
C LYS A 116 -19.44 -7.08 6.10
N SER A 117 -19.77 -8.00 7.00
CA SER A 117 -20.01 -9.40 6.65
C SER A 117 -21.27 -9.59 5.82
N LEU A 118 -22.36 -8.90 6.13
CA LEU A 118 -23.61 -9.04 5.41
C LEU A 118 -23.59 -8.33 4.05
N LEU A 119 -23.08 -7.11 4.03
CA LEU A 119 -22.94 -6.34 2.79
C LEU A 119 -21.68 -6.75 1.98
N GLY A 120 -20.85 -7.64 2.55
CA GLY A 120 -19.58 -8.11 1.98
C GLY A 120 -19.70 -9.33 1.08
N GLU A 121 -20.41 -10.40 1.43
CA GLU A 121 -20.51 -11.63 0.65
C GLU A 121 -21.96 -11.92 0.23
N GLY A 122 -22.14 -12.27 -1.05
CA GLY A 122 -23.44 -12.67 -1.58
C GLY A 122 -24.51 -11.57 -1.73
N TRP A 123 -24.31 -10.37 -1.17
CA TRP A 123 -25.27 -9.26 -1.28
C TRP A 123 -25.12 -8.51 -2.60
N ASP A 124 -26.23 -8.27 -3.29
CA ASP A 124 -26.24 -7.55 -4.57
C ASP A 124 -27.33 -6.48 -4.59
N SER A 125 -26.94 -5.24 -4.87
CA SER A 125 -27.85 -4.09 -4.97
C SER A 125 -27.28 -3.06 -5.97
N PRO A 126 -27.50 -3.24 -7.27
CA PRO A 126 -26.96 -2.35 -8.29
C PRO A 126 -27.43 -0.89 -8.20
N CYS A 127 -28.50 -0.60 -7.46
CA CYS A 127 -29.02 0.76 -7.27
C CYS A 127 -28.10 1.66 -6.42
N ILE A 128 -27.12 1.09 -5.71
CA ILE A 128 -26.21 1.86 -4.86
C ILE A 128 -25.37 2.80 -5.71
N ASN A 129 -25.43 4.08 -5.40
CA ASN A 129 -24.63 5.14 -6.04
C ASN A 129 -23.64 5.81 -5.06
N SER A 130 -23.64 5.43 -3.80
CA SER A 130 -22.70 5.90 -2.80
C SER A 130 -22.43 4.80 -1.77
N LEU A 131 -21.17 4.47 -1.57
CA LEU A 131 -20.70 3.51 -0.58
C LEU A 131 -19.82 4.22 0.42
N ILE A 132 -20.16 4.11 1.71
CA ILE A 132 -19.38 4.67 2.80
C ILE A 132 -18.78 3.53 3.62
N LEU A 133 -17.46 3.40 3.59
CA LEU A 133 -16.69 2.44 4.37
C LEU A 133 -16.33 3.07 5.70
N ALA A 134 -17.19 2.88 6.69
CA ALA A 134 -17.09 3.49 8.01
C ALA A 134 -16.28 2.63 9.01
N SER A 135 -15.91 1.42 8.64
CA SER A 135 -15.10 0.54 9.45
C SER A 135 -13.84 0.13 8.72
N PHE A 136 -12.85 -0.23 9.50
CA PHE A 136 -11.61 -0.80 9.00
C PHE A 136 -11.84 -2.05 8.14
N VAL A 137 -11.32 -2.02 6.92
CA VAL A 137 -11.29 -3.14 5.99
C VAL A 137 -9.84 -3.52 5.72
N GLY A 138 -9.30 -4.46 6.49
CA GLY A 138 -7.89 -4.86 6.41
C GLY A 138 -7.51 -5.66 5.15
N SER A 139 -8.50 -6.24 4.46
CA SER A 139 -8.28 -7.06 3.27
C SER A 139 -8.55 -6.24 2.00
N PHE A 140 -7.57 -6.20 1.10
CA PHE A 140 -7.72 -5.65 -0.25
C PHE A 140 -8.87 -6.31 -1.00
N MET A 141 -8.95 -7.65 -0.98
CA MET A 141 -9.97 -8.41 -1.69
C MET A 141 -11.39 -8.02 -1.24
N LEU A 142 -11.62 -7.93 0.07
CA LEU A 142 -12.93 -7.54 0.61
C LEU A 142 -13.27 -6.09 0.27
N SER A 143 -12.30 -5.18 0.37
CA SER A 143 -12.49 -3.78 -0.05
C SER A 143 -12.87 -3.69 -1.52
N ASN A 144 -12.22 -4.48 -2.38
CA ASN A 144 -12.49 -4.51 -3.81
C ASN A 144 -13.87 -5.12 -4.13
N GLN A 145 -14.27 -6.17 -3.43
CA GLN A 145 -15.62 -6.74 -3.56
C GLN A 145 -16.71 -5.73 -3.20
N MET A 146 -16.56 -5.01 -2.09
CA MET A 146 -17.53 -3.98 -1.66
C MET A 146 -17.61 -2.82 -2.68
N ARG A 147 -16.46 -2.35 -3.17
CA ARG A 147 -16.40 -1.34 -4.24
C ARG A 147 -17.06 -1.83 -5.52
N GLY A 148 -16.75 -3.06 -5.95
CA GLY A 148 -17.32 -3.70 -7.13
C GLY A 148 -18.84 -3.72 -7.13
N ARG A 149 -19.50 -3.77 -5.98
CA ARG A 149 -20.97 -3.69 -5.87
C ARG A 149 -21.50 -2.28 -6.09
N ALA A 150 -20.82 -1.29 -5.53
CA ALA A 150 -21.23 0.11 -5.71
C ALA A 150 -21.11 0.56 -7.19
N ILE A 151 -20.10 0.06 -7.91
CA ILE A 151 -19.85 0.44 -9.32
C ILE A 151 -20.63 -0.40 -10.33
N ARG A 152 -21.42 -1.38 -9.91
CA ARG A 152 -22.28 -2.16 -10.82
C ARG A 152 -23.25 -1.24 -11.57
N VAL A 153 -23.33 -1.46 -12.87
CA VAL A 153 -24.21 -0.70 -13.76
C VAL A 153 -25.58 -1.36 -13.77
N MET A 154 -26.64 -0.56 -13.79
CA MET A 154 -28.01 -1.00 -14.02
C MET A 154 -28.32 -0.91 -15.52
N LYS A 155 -29.11 -1.84 -16.04
CA LYS A 155 -29.53 -1.81 -17.45
C LYS A 155 -30.28 -0.53 -17.79
N GLU A 156 -31.06 -0.04 -16.82
CA GLU A 156 -31.88 1.17 -16.91
C GLU A 156 -31.05 2.46 -16.77
N GLN A 157 -29.82 2.37 -16.25
CA GLN A 157 -28.93 3.51 -15.99
C GLN A 157 -27.48 3.17 -16.37
N PRO A 158 -27.16 3.07 -17.68
CA PRO A 158 -25.83 2.68 -18.15
C PRO A 158 -24.76 3.73 -17.81
N GLU A 159 -25.13 4.99 -17.62
CA GLU A 159 -24.23 6.10 -17.27
C GLU A 159 -24.11 6.31 -15.75
N LYS A 160 -24.59 5.35 -14.96
CA LYS A 160 -24.49 5.42 -13.50
C LYS A 160 -23.04 5.57 -13.05
N THR A 161 -22.78 6.55 -12.19
CA THR A 161 -21.53 6.74 -11.47
C THR A 161 -21.72 6.52 -9.98
N SER A 162 -20.65 6.14 -9.29
CA SER A 162 -20.72 5.86 -7.85
C SER A 162 -19.57 6.51 -7.09
N ASN A 163 -19.88 7.04 -5.91
CA ASN A 163 -18.91 7.56 -4.96
C ASN A 163 -18.53 6.49 -3.93
N ILE A 164 -17.25 6.32 -3.68
CA ILE A 164 -16.75 5.40 -2.65
C ILE A 164 -15.96 6.22 -1.64
N TRP A 165 -16.49 6.31 -0.43
CA TRP A 165 -15.93 7.06 0.67
C TRP A 165 -15.23 6.14 1.65
N HIS A 166 -13.99 6.46 1.98
CA HIS A 166 -13.24 5.83 3.05
C HIS A 166 -13.18 6.81 4.22
N LEU A 167 -13.84 6.48 5.32
CA LEU A 167 -13.66 7.22 6.56
C LEU A 167 -12.35 6.79 7.22
N VAL A 168 -11.59 7.77 7.69
CA VAL A 168 -10.26 7.56 8.28
C VAL A 168 -10.17 8.34 9.59
N CYS A 169 -9.81 7.66 10.67
CA CYS A 169 -9.51 8.29 11.93
C CYS A 169 -8.05 8.75 11.95
N LEU A 170 -7.84 10.02 12.26
CA LEU A 170 -6.52 10.64 12.34
C LEU A 170 -6.17 10.93 13.81
N ARG A 171 -4.90 10.80 14.18
CA ARG A 171 -4.42 11.34 15.45
C ARG A 171 -4.44 12.87 15.42
N PRO A 172 -4.65 13.55 16.57
CA PRO A 172 -4.46 14.99 16.67
C PRO A 172 -3.08 15.39 16.13
N TRP A 173 -3.02 16.44 15.32
CA TRP A 173 -1.79 16.79 14.62
C TRP A 173 -0.64 17.18 15.54
N ASP A 174 -0.94 17.76 16.68
CA ASP A 174 0.03 18.08 17.74
C ASP A 174 0.62 16.83 18.41
N GLU A 175 -0.12 15.75 18.48
CA GLU A 175 0.38 14.44 18.93
C GLU A 175 1.27 13.79 17.87
N VAL A 176 0.92 13.89 16.58
CA VAL A 176 1.75 13.39 15.47
C VAL A 176 3.13 14.05 15.47
N LEU A 177 3.18 15.38 15.70
CA LEU A 177 4.44 16.13 15.75
C LEU A 177 5.33 15.78 16.95
N LYS A 178 4.74 15.26 18.03
CA LYS A 178 5.47 14.87 19.25
C LYS A 178 5.88 13.40 19.25
N ALA A 179 5.31 12.61 18.36
CA ALA A 179 5.57 11.18 18.30
C ALA A 179 6.88 10.91 17.54
N ASP A 180 7.71 10.02 18.09
CA ASP A 180 8.98 9.60 17.46
C ASP A 180 8.77 8.83 16.15
N ASP A 181 7.56 8.29 15.93
CA ASP A 181 7.21 7.45 14.79
C ASP A 181 6.77 8.24 13.54
N ASN A 182 6.51 9.54 13.65
CA ASN A 182 5.96 10.41 12.59
C ASN A 182 4.69 9.84 11.92
N GLN A 183 4.02 8.87 12.56
CA GLN A 183 2.86 8.20 12.00
C GLN A 183 1.60 9.07 12.16
N ILE A 184 0.91 9.32 11.05
CA ILE A 184 -0.33 10.09 11.04
C ILE A 184 -1.43 9.35 11.81
N SER A 185 -1.67 8.09 11.44
CA SER A 185 -2.47 7.11 12.18
C SER A 185 -2.36 5.74 11.52
N GLU A 186 -2.67 4.67 12.26
CA GLU A 186 -2.70 3.32 11.70
C GLU A 186 -3.76 3.19 10.58
N ASP A 187 -4.91 3.81 10.79
CA ASP A 187 -6.02 3.81 9.84
C ASP A 187 -5.65 4.53 8.52
N TYR A 188 -4.92 5.64 8.61
CA TYR A 188 -4.40 6.34 7.44
C TYR A 188 -3.36 5.51 6.68
N SER A 189 -2.39 4.92 7.36
CA SER A 189 -1.38 4.05 6.75
C SER A 189 -1.99 2.85 6.04
N MET A 190 -3.07 2.31 6.59
CA MET A 190 -3.81 1.23 5.95
C MET A 190 -4.62 1.67 4.73
N LEU A 191 -5.15 2.91 4.74
CA LEU A 191 -5.76 3.49 3.55
C LEU A 191 -4.73 3.66 2.44
N GLU A 192 -3.54 4.18 2.75
CA GLU A 192 -2.46 4.33 1.77
C GLU A 192 -2.14 3.00 1.09
N ARG A 193 -1.89 1.94 1.86
CA ARG A 193 -1.62 0.59 1.31
C ARG A 193 -2.74 0.07 0.42
N ARG A 194 -4.00 0.30 0.79
CA ARG A 194 -5.14 -0.13 -0.04
C ARG A 194 -5.19 0.64 -1.36
N MET A 195 -4.92 1.93 -1.31
CA MET A 195 -4.96 2.79 -2.50
C MET A 195 -3.85 2.47 -3.51
N GLU A 196 -2.70 1.92 -3.07
CA GLU A 196 -1.60 1.49 -3.96
C GLU A 196 -2.05 0.49 -5.04
N HIS A 197 -3.07 -0.31 -4.75
CA HIS A 197 -3.60 -1.31 -5.67
C HIS A 197 -4.72 -0.80 -6.59
N PHE A 198 -5.11 0.46 -6.48
CA PHE A 198 -6.21 1.01 -7.27
C PHE A 198 -5.73 2.10 -8.22
N LEU A 199 -5.91 1.85 -9.50
CA LEU A 199 -5.78 2.88 -10.53
C LEU A 199 -7.03 3.77 -10.55
N GLY A 200 -6.84 5.05 -10.76
CA GLY A 200 -7.92 6.02 -10.88
C GLY A 200 -7.42 7.35 -11.42
N LEU A 201 -8.35 8.22 -11.77
CA LEU A 201 -8.02 9.56 -12.24
C LEU A 201 -7.30 10.37 -11.16
N HIS A 202 -6.26 11.09 -11.56
CA HIS A 202 -5.65 12.12 -10.73
C HIS A 202 -6.68 13.21 -10.37
N TYR A 203 -6.53 13.86 -9.21
CA TYR A 203 -7.53 14.80 -8.70
C TYR A 203 -7.79 15.99 -9.65
N THR A 204 -6.74 16.60 -10.20
CA THR A 204 -6.82 17.78 -11.09
C THR A 204 -6.45 17.47 -12.53
N GLU A 205 -5.55 16.52 -12.78
CA GLU A 205 -5.03 16.20 -14.10
C GLU A 205 -5.87 15.08 -14.75
N ASN A 206 -5.79 14.97 -16.07
CA ASN A 206 -6.41 13.87 -16.81
C ASN A 206 -5.42 12.72 -17.00
N THR A 207 -4.78 12.30 -15.91
CA THR A 207 -3.86 11.16 -15.83
C THR A 207 -4.46 10.04 -15.00
N ILE A 208 -4.01 8.81 -15.24
CA ILE A 208 -4.42 7.62 -14.49
C ILE A 208 -3.24 7.21 -13.60
N GLU A 209 -3.46 7.21 -12.30
CA GLU A 209 -2.43 6.92 -11.29
C GLU A 209 -2.96 5.97 -10.21
N ASN A 210 -2.07 5.27 -9.52
CA ASN A 210 -2.43 4.52 -8.30
C ASN A 210 -2.10 5.34 -7.04
N GLY A 211 -2.47 4.78 -5.90
CA GLY A 211 -2.14 5.35 -4.61
C GLY A 211 -2.97 6.56 -4.20
N ILE A 212 -2.78 6.96 -2.95
CA ILE A 212 -3.49 8.13 -2.38
C ILE A 212 -2.91 9.45 -2.92
N LYS A 213 -1.67 9.45 -3.39
CA LYS A 213 -0.97 10.63 -3.94
C LYS A 213 -1.70 11.21 -5.17
N ARG A 214 -2.43 10.37 -5.95
CA ARG A 214 -3.31 10.85 -7.05
C ARG A 214 -4.39 11.82 -6.58
N LEU A 215 -4.74 11.76 -5.28
CA LEU A 215 -5.63 12.73 -4.64
C LEU A 215 -4.77 13.87 -4.09
N SER A 216 -4.20 14.69 -4.97
CA SER A 216 -3.24 15.77 -4.67
C SER A 216 -3.74 16.81 -3.67
N ILE A 217 -5.04 16.79 -3.33
CA ILE A 217 -5.64 17.62 -2.29
C ILE A 217 -5.34 17.11 -0.86
N ILE A 218 -5.06 15.81 -0.69
CA ILE A 218 -4.78 15.20 0.60
C ILE A 218 -3.32 15.48 0.96
N LYS A 219 -3.08 16.57 1.69
CA LYS A 219 -1.74 17.02 2.09
C LYS A 219 -1.70 17.37 3.58
N THR A 220 -0.59 17.09 4.22
CA THR A 220 -0.29 17.53 5.59
C THR A 220 -0.14 19.07 5.64
N PRO A 221 -0.32 19.70 6.80
CA PRO A 221 -0.70 19.13 8.10
C PRO A 221 -2.20 18.77 8.19
N PHE A 222 -2.54 17.70 8.91
CA PHE A 222 -3.94 17.31 9.14
C PHE A 222 -4.51 17.99 10.39
N ASN A 223 -4.46 19.31 10.44
CA ASN A 223 -5.18 20.10 11.44
C ASN A 223 -6.66 20.27 11.05
N LYS A 224 -7.51 20.66 12.00
CA LYS A 224 -8.96 20.80 11.81
C LYS A 224 -9.32 21.63 10.58
N THR A 225 -8.69 22.77 10.40
CA THR A 225 -8.97 23.70 9.28
C THR A 225 -8.67 23.05 7.93
N ASN A 226 -7.54 22.34 7.81
CA ASN A 226 -7.16 21.68 6.57
C ASN A 226 -8.05 20.45 6.30
N ILE A 227 -8.38 19.67 7.31
CA ILE A 227 -9.33 18.54 7.21
C ILE A 227 -10.69 19.04 6.70
N ASP A 228 -11.21 20.12 7.28
CA ASP A 228 -12.49 20.69 6.84
C ASP A 228 -12.42 21.20 5.40
N ARG A 229 -11.28 21.77 4.99
CA ARG A 229 -11.05 22.18 3.60
C ARG A 229 -11.04 20.98 2.65
N ILE A 230 -10.27 19.94 2.99
CA ILE A 230 -10.15 18.71 2.20
C ILE A 230 -11.55 18.08 2.05
N ASN A 231 -12.27 17.87 3.14
CA ASN A 231 -13.60 17.25 3.14
C ASN A 231 -14.60 18.04 2.28
N ARG A 232 -14.61 19.37 2.40
CA ARG A 232 -15.49 20.22 1.56
C ARG A 232 -15.16 20.12 0.07
N GLN A 233 -13.88 20.09 -0.28
CA GLN A 233 -13.47 19.98 -1.68
C GLN A 233 -13.76 18.59 -2.24
N MET A 234 -13.50 17.53 -1.48
CA MET A 234 -13.86 16.16 -1.86
C MET A 234 -15.38 16.03 -2.07
N LEU A 235 -16.17 16.62 -1.19
CA LEU A 235 -17.62 16.62 -1.32
C LEU A 235 -18.08 17.37 -2.57
N LYS A 236 -17.49 18.54 -2.87
CA LYS A 236 -17.76 19.28 -4.10
C LYS A 236 -17.44 18.47 -5.37
N MET A 237 -16.28 17.81 -5.39
CA MET A 237 -15.88 16.97 -6.52
C MET A 237 -16.80 15.76 -6.72
N SER A 238 -17.27 15.14 -5.65
CA SER A 238 -18.17 13.98 -5.72
C SER A 238 -19.53 14.31 -6.37
N GLY A 239 -19.91 15.57 -6.40
CA GLY A 239 -21.10 16.06 -7.10
C GLY A 239 -20.91 16.26 -8.61
N GLN A 240 -19.67 16.31 -9.10
CA GLN A 240 -19.36 16.55 -10.51
C GLN A 240 -19.37 15.26 -11.35
N ARG A 241 -20.48 14.52 -11.30
CA ARG A 241 -20.57 13.18 -11.93
C ARG A 241 -20.59 13.25 -13.47
N ASP A 242 -21.18 14.27 -14.04
CA ASP A 242 -21.33 14.40 -15.49
C ASP A 242 -20.00 14.62 -16.24
N THR A 243 -19.00 15.15 -15.55
CA THR A 243 -17.66 15.36 -16.12
C THR A 243 -16.76 14.14 -16.05
N LEU A 244 -17.13 13.13 -15.23
CA LEU A 244 -16.26 11.99 -14.93
C LEU A 244 -15.96 11.18 -16.19
N LYS A 245 -16.95 10.89 -17.02
CA LYS A 245 -16.79 10.14 -18.27
C LYS A 245 -15.81 10.85 -19.21
N LYS A 246 -16.00 12.16 -19.43
CA LYS A 246 -15.12 12.96 -20.30
C LYS A 246 -13.68 12.97 -19.80
N ARG A 247 -13.48 13.02 -18.48
CA ARG A 247 -12.14 12.96 -17.87
C ARG A 247 -11.49 11.60 -18.07
N TRP A 248 -12.25 10.50 -17.92
CA TRP A 248 -11.78 9.16 -18.23
C TRP A 248 -11.41 8.99 -19.69
N ASP A 249 -12.27 9.43 -20.61
CA ASP A 249 -12.02 9.35 -22.06
C ASP A 249 -10.75 10.13 -22.43
N SER A 250 -10.58 11.33 -21.86
CA SER A 250 -9.37 12.13 -22.07
C SER A 250 -8.12 11.43 -21.51
N ALA A 251 -8.20 10.85 -20.32
CA ALA A 251 -7.07 10.16 -19.68
C ALA A 251 -6.70 8.89 -20.45
N LEU A 252 -7.68 8.12 -20.93
CA LEU A 252 -7.45 6.92 -21.74
C LEU A 252 -6.86 7.25 -23.11
N ALA A 253 -7.31 8.34 -23.75
CA ALA A 253 -6.74 8.79 -25.03
C ALA A 253 -5.27 9.20 -24.91
N ILE A 254 -4.87 9.72 -23.75
CA ILE A 254 -3.48 10.02 -23.42
C ILE A 254 -2.71 8.71 -23.16
N TYR A 255 -3.34 7.74 -22.51
CA TYR A 255 -2.76 6.45 -22.13
C TYR A 255 -2.29 5.62 -23.34
N ASP A 256 -3.01 5.65 -24.45
CA ASP A 256 -2.62 4.96 -25.70
C ASP A 256 -1.33 5.53 -26.34
N LYS A 257 -0.91 6.74 -25.96
CA LYS A 257 0.25 7.45 -26.49
C LYS A 257 1.43 7.58 -25.53
N MET A 258 1.27 7.17 -24.28
CA MET A 258 2.25 7.37 -23.21
C MET A 258 2.79 6.07 -22.65
N ASP A 259 4.04 6.11 -22.23
CA ASP A 259 4.70 5.00 -21.56
C ASP A 259 4.19 4.88 -20.11
N ILE A 260 3.62 3.73 -19.75
CA ILE A 260 3.27 3.45 -18.35
C ILE A 260 4.56 3.13 -17.60
N VAL A 261 4.80 3.85 -16.54
CA VAL A 261 5.94 3.62 -15.66
C VAL A 261 5.44 3.17 -14.30
N ASP A 262 5.86 1.99 -13.88
CA ASP A 262 5.67 1.50 -12.53
C ASP A 262 6.85 1.99 -11.67
N GLU A 263 6.64 3.07 -10.91
CA GLU A 263 7.65 3.67 -10.04
C GLU A 263 7.61 3.02 -8.65
N THR A 264 8.78 2.71 -8.10
CA THR A 264 8.93 2.28 -6.71
C THR A 264 9.72 3.31 -5.94
N GLU A 265 9.14 3.85 -4.86
CA GLU A 265 9.80 4.80 -3.97
C GLU A 265 10.53 4.04 -2.86
N VAL A 266 11.83 4.34 -2.68
CA VAL A 266 12.70 3.72 -1.67
C VAL A 266 13.43 4.79 -0.88
N LYS A 267 13.41 4.73 0.46
CA LYS A 267 14.14 5.66 1.31
C LYS A 267 15.62 5.32 1.41
N ASP A 268 16.46 6.33 1.60
CA ASP A 268 17.93 6.24 1.72
C ASP A 268 18.42 5.14 2.68
N LYS A 269 17.76 5.04 3.84
CA LYS A 269 18.16 4.10 4.89
C LYS A 269 18.10 2.62 4.48
N PHE A 270 17.29 2.28 3.48
CA PHE A 270 17.20 0.92 2.95
C PHE A 270 18.22 0.64 1.85
N VAL A 271 18.87 1.68 1.31
CA VAL A 271 19.81 1.57 0.20
C VAL A 271 21.25 1.59 0.69
N THR A 272 21.61 0.62 1.53
CA THR A 272 22.99 0.45 2.00
C THR A 272 23.67 -0.73 1.32
N SER A 273 24.97 -0.60 1.06
CA SER A 273 25.76 -1.67 0.42
C SER A 273 27.00 -1.99 1.26
N VAL A 274 27.13 -3.25 1.65
CA VAL A 274 28.33 -3.75 2.33
C VAL A 274 29.54 -3.66 1.38
N VAL A 275 29.33 -3.90 0.07
CA VAL A 275 30.38 -3.82 -0.94
C VAL A 275 31.00 -2.41 -1.02
N PHE A 276 30.21 -1.37 -0.80
CA PHE A 276 30.71 -0.01 -0.78
C PHE A 276 31.70 0.23 0.37
N TRP A 277 31.34 -0.19 1.57
CA TRP A 277 32.21 -0.03 2.75
C TRP A 277 33.45 -0.92 2.69
N ASP A 278 33.32 -2.15 2.22
CA ASP A 278 34.44 -3.07 1.99
C ASP A 278 35.39 -2.52 0.90
N ALA A 279 34.84 -1.90 -0.14
CA ALA A 279 35.65 -1.27 -1.19
C ALA A 279 36.43 -0.05 -0.65
N ILE A 280 35.81 0.79 0.18
CA ILE A 280 36.48 1.92 0.84
C ILE A 280 37.61 1.42 1.74
N LEU A 281 37.32 0.46 2.63
CA LEU A 281 38.30 -0.07 3.55
C LEU A 281 39.50 -0.69 2.82
N THR A 282 39.24 -1.51 1.80
CA THR A 282 40.31 -2.14 1.02
C THR A 282 41.06 -1.12 0.16
N MET A 283 40.42 -0.04 -0.31
CA MET A 283 41.09 1.04 -1.00
C MET A 283 42.04 1.82 -0.06
N ILE A 284 41.60 2.10 1.17
CA ILE A 284 42.43 2.75 2.19
C ILE A 284 43.68 1.88 2.51
N LEU A 285 43.49 0.56 2.72
CA LEU A 285 44.59 -0.38 2.94
C LEU A 285 45.55 -0.42 1.73
N SER A 286 45.01 -0.39 0.52
CA SER A 286 45.82 -0.35 -0.72
C SER A 286 46.61 0.96 -0.84
N ALA A 287 46.01 2.09 -0.46
CA ALA A 287 46.68 3.39 -0.45
C ALA A 287 47.80 3.43 0.62
N ILE A 288 47.59 2.87 1.80
CA ILE A 288 48.64 2.74 2.82
C ILE A 288 49.78 1.88 2.31
N LEU A 289 49.50 0.75 1.67
CA LEU A 289 50.51 -0.13 1.10
C LEU A 289 51.31 0.57 0.01
N PHE A 290 50.66 1.33 -0.86
CA PHE A 290 51.30 2.16 -1.88
C PHE A 290 52.23 3.20 -1.24
N LEU A 291 51.78 3.90 -0.20
CA LEU A 291 52.59 4.93 0.49
C LEU A 291 53.80 4.30 1.17
N ILE A 292 53.67 3.17 1.83
CA ILE A 292 54.80 2.42 2.44
C ILE A 292 55.80 2.05 1.36
N GLY A 293 55.35 1.55 0.20
CA GLY A 293 56.19 1.23 -0.91
C GLY A 293 56.94 2.46 -1.48
N ALA A 294 56.21 3.56 -1.66
CA ALA A 294 56.76 4.81 -2.23
C ALA A 294 57.81 5.47 -1.29
N ILE A 295 57.49 5.57 0.03
CA ILE A 295 58.41 6.10 1.00
C ILE A 295 59.65 5.19 1.16
N GLY A 296 59.46 3.85 1.21
CA GLY A 296 60.51 2.89 1.26
C GLY A 296 61.42 2.98 0.05
N ALA A 297 60.87 3.11 -1.18
CA ALA A 297 61.68 3.28 -2.39
C ALA A 297 62.49 4.58 -2.35
N GLY A 298 61.97 5.68 -1.81
CA GLY A 298 62.69 6.94 -1.63
C GLY A 298 63.85 6.83 -0.67
N VAL A 299 63.68 6.13 0.46
CA VAL A 299 64.71 5.88 1.49
C VAL A 299 65.81 4.95 0.90
N VAL A 300 65.43 3.87 0.22
CA VAL A 300 66.38 2.96 -0.41
C VAL A 300 67.18 3.62 -1.53
N ALA A 301 66.60 4.47 -2.30
CA ALA A 301 67.29 5.26 -3.35
C ALA A 301 68.31 6.24 -2.77
N GLY A 302 68.06 6.77 -1.56
CA GLY A 302 68.95 7.68 -0.87
C GLY A 302 70.08 7.04 -0.01
N ALA A 303 69.86 5.81 0.48
CA ALA A 303 70.67 5.24 1.56
C ALA A 303 71.45 3.96 1.18
N SER A 304 71.08 3.20 0.19
CA SER A 304 71.74 1.89 -0.09
C SER A 304 71.41 1.32 -1.48
N ARG A 305 72.42 0.68 -2.12
CA ARG A 305 72.31 -0.05 -3.41
C ARG A 305 71.75 -1.50 -3.26
N ASN A 306 70.98 -1.78 -2.21
CA ASN A 306 70.41 -3.13 -2.00
C ASN A 306 69.21 -3.39 -2.94
N GLY A 307 69.43 -4.04 -4.06
CA GLY A 307 68.42 -4.35 -5.05
C GLY A 307 67.22 -5.17 -4.55
N HIS A 308 67.41 -6.00 -3.55
CA HIS A 308 66.32 -6.81 -2.92
C HIS A 308 65.30 -5.93 -2.17
N LEU A 309 65.78 -4.92 -1.42
CA LEU A 309 64.88 -3.97 -0.73
C LEU A 309 64.11 -3.09 -1.70
N ALA A 310 64.77 -2.65 -2.77
CA ALA A 310 64.07 -1.89 -3.85
C ALA A 310 62.97 -2.74 -4.51
N GLY A 311 63.22 -4.04 -4.77
CA GLY A 311 62.24 -4.96 -5.31
C GLY A 311 60.99 -5.12 -4.42
N ILE A 312 61.16 -5.19 -3.12
CA ILE A 312 60.06 -5.27 -2.15
C ILE A 312 59.23 -3.96 -2.16
N CYS A 313 59.88 -2.80 -2.18
CA CYS A 313 59.20 -1.51 -2.28
C CYS A 313 58.38 -1.38 -3.56
N TYR A 314 58.94 -1.74 -4.72
CA TYR A 314 58.19 -1.74 -5.98
C TYR A 314 57.04 -2.73 -5.98
N PHE A 315 57.18 -3.90 -5.36
CA PHE A 315 56.08 -4.86 -5.20
C PHE A 315 54.90 -4.21 -4.42
N PHE A 316 55.15 -3.52 -3.31
CA PHE A 316 54.11 -2.82 -2.57
C PHE A 316 53.46 -1.68 -3.36
N ILE A 317 54.24 -0.94 -4.14
CA ILE A 317 53.71 0.10 -5.06
C ILE A 317 52.74 -0.53 -6.06
N VAL A 318 53.17 -1.60 -6.73
CA VAL A 318 52.34 -2.26 -7.76
C VAL A 318 51.07 -2.85 -7.16
N VAL A 319 51.17 -3.57 -6.04
CA VAL A 319 49.99 -4.16 -5.35
C VAL A 319 49.05 -3.08 -4.85
N GLY A 320 49.58 -2.01 -4.24
CA GLY A 320 48.79 -0.88 -3.78
C GLY A 320 48.06 -0.16 -4.91
N LEU A 321 48.79 0.14 -6.00
CA LEU A 321 48.18 0.82 -7.15
C LEU A 321 47.09 -0.05 -7.83
N THR A 322 47.39 -1.36 -8.03
CA THR A 322 46.43 -2.31 -8.58
C THR A 322 45.18 -2.41 -7.72
N GLY A 323 45.34 -2.47 -6.38
CA GLY A 323 44.25 -2.48 -5.46
C GLY A 323 43.36 -1.25 -5.57
N ILE A 324 43.95 -0.05 -5.69
CA ILE A 324 43.20 1.20 -5.89
C ILE A 324 42.44 1.16 -7.22
N MET A 325 43.11 0.79 -8.33
CA MET A 325 42.50 0.75 -9.67
C MET A 325 41.29 -0.20 -9.74
N ILE A 326 41.33 -1.34 -9.06
CA ILE A 326 40.26 -2.32 -9.06
C ILE A 326 39.06 -1.83 -8.21
N ARG A 327 39.32 -1.10 -7.13
CA ARG A 327 38.26 -0.68 -6.19
C ARG A 327 37.58 0.64 -6.53
N PHE A 328 38.31 1.55 -7.16
CA PHE A 328 37.83 2.87 -7.53
C PHE A 328 36.53 2.86 -8.36
N PRO A 329 36.36 2.04 -9.40
CA PRO A 329 35.11 1.97 -10.16
C PRO A 329 33.93 1.51 -9.31
N LYS A 330 34.15 0.57 -8.36
CA LYS A 330 33.10 0.07 -7.46
C LYS A 330 32.65 1.15 -6.49
N ILE A 331 33.58 1.93 -5.93
CA ILE A 331 33.26 3.06 -5.06
C ILE A 331 32.46 4.10 -5.83
N PHE A 332 32.91 4.45 -7.04
CA PHE A 332 32.22 5.44 -7.88
C PHE A 332 30.80 5.00 -8.26
N MET A 333 30.60 3.72 -8.55
CA MET A 333 29.30 3.14 -8.89
C MET A 333 28.33 3.14 -7.69
N LEU A 334 28.83 3.03 -6.46
CA LEU A 334 28.05 2.89 -5.24
C LEU A 334 28.12 4.12 -4.31
N TRP A 335 28.67 5.24 -4.80
CA TRP A 335 28.96 6.44 -4.00
C TRP A 335 27.73 7.05 -3.34
N SER A 336 26.63 7.24 -4.07
CA SER A 336 25.40 7.84 -3.57
C SER A 336 24.29 6.81 -3.38
N PRO A 337 23.29 7.06 -2.49
CA PRO A 337 22.12 6.19 -2.36
C PRO A 337 21.42 5.97 -3.71
N LEU A 338 21.26 7.01 -4.50
CA LEU A 338 20.66 6.93 -5.84
C LEU A 338 21.42 5.96 -6.77
N LYS A 339 22.76 6.05 -6.79
CA LYS A 339 23.60 5.15 -7.58
C LYS A 339 23.51 3.72 -7.06
N ARG A 340 23.47 3.52 -5.74
CA ARG A 340 23.27 2.20 -5.12
C ARG A 340 21.92 1.60 -5.50
N LEU A 341 20.85 2.40 -5.43
CA LEU A 341 19.50 1.97 -5.82
C LEU A 341 19.47 1.54 -7.28
N LYS A 342 20.05 2.34 -8.19
CA LYS A 342 20.19 1.98 -9.60
C LYS A 342 20.99 0.70 -9.80
N ALA A 343 22.05 0.49 -9.04
CA ALA A 343 22.86 -0.73 -9.08
C ALA A 343 22.06 -1.97 -8.62
N PHE A 344 21.26 -1.83 -7.55
CA PHE A 344 20.37 -2.90 -7.08
C PHE A 344 19.31 -3.24 -8.13
N GLY A 345 18.68 -2.22 -8.72
CA GLY A 345 17.75 -2.42 -9.84
C GLY A 345 18.37 -3.15 -11.03
N ASN A 346 19.61 -2.83 -11.38
CA ASN A 346 20.32 -3.55 -12.43
C ASN A 346 20.59 -5.02 -12.07
N GLY A 347 20.83 -5.32 -10.79
CA GLY A 347 20.95 -6.69 -10.30
C GLY A 347 19.63 -7.46 -10.44
N ILE A 348 18.51 -6.84 -10.07
CA ILE A 348 17.16 -7.41 -10.22
C ILE A 348 16.84 -7.62 -11.71
N ARG A 349 17.04 -6.59 -12.55
CA ARG A 349 16.83 -6.70 -14.00
C ARG A 349 17.64 -7.86 -14.61
N LYS A 350 18.93 -7.97 -14.25
CA LYS A 350 19.78 -9.06 -14.72
C LYS A 350 19.25 -10.44 -14.28
N ALA A 351 18.77 -10.57 -13.07
CA ALA A 351 18.16 -11.81 -12.59
C ALA A 351 16.90 -12.17 -13.37
N LEU A 352 16.06 -11.18 -13.69
CA LEU A 352 14.87 -11.37 -14.54
C LEU A 352 15.25 -11.80 -15.96
N GLU A 353 16.30 -11.23 -16.53
CA GLU A 353 16.83 -11.61 -17.86
C GLU A 353 17.39 -13.04 -17.85
N GLU A 354 18.21 -13.40 -16.87
CA GLU A 354 18.82 -14.75 -16.77
C GLU A 354 17.73 -15.85 -16.62
N GLN A 355 16.61 -15.52 -16.00
CA GLN A 355 15.45 -16.43 -15.86
C GLN A 355 14.44 -16.31 -17.00
N GLN A 356 14.72 -15.53 -18.03
CA GLN A 356 13.83 -15.31 -19.19
C GLN A 356 12.41 -14.87 -18.78
N LEU A 357 12.30 -14.06 -17.72
CA LEU A 357 11.04 -13.55 -17.21
C LEU A 357 10.63 -12.22 -17.86
N LEU A 358 11.56 -11.53 -18.53
CA LEU A 358 11.28 -10.32 -19.31
C LEU A 358 10.96 -10.71 -20.76
N GLU A 359 9.97 -10.02 -21.32
CA GLU A 359 9.55 -10.19 -22.73
C GLU A 359 10.51 -9.43 -23.66
N GLU A 360 11.05 -8.29 -23.21
CA GLU A 360 11.98 -7.46 -23.97
C GLU A 360 13.34 -7.33 -23.26
N THR A 361 14.43 -7.44 -24.04
CA THR A 361 15.81 -7.40 -23.52
C THR A 361 16.43 -6.00 -23.46
N HIS A 362 15.80 -4.99 -24.08
CA HIS A 362 16.35 -3.62 -24.17
C HIS A 362 15.90 -2.67 -23.08
N CYS A 363 15.52 -3.20 -21.92
CA CYS A 363 15.07 -2.41 -20.78
C CYS A 363 16.22 -1.73 -20.03
N LYS A 364 16.02 -0.49 -19.59
CA LYS A 364 17.00 0.28 -18.79
C LYS A 364 16.43 0.61 -17.42
N VAL A 365 17.24 0.41 -16.37
CA VAL A 365 16.87 0.86 -15.02
C VAL A 365 17.17 2.35 -14.88
N VAL A 366 16.16 3.11 -14.50
CA VAL A 366 16.25 4.54 -14.20
C VAL A 366 16.01 4.72 -12.70
N ALA A 367 16.82 5.57 -12.08
CA ALA A 367 16.62 5.97 -10.69
C ALA A 367 16.74 7.50 -10.60
N GLU A 368 15.78 8.12 -9.90
CA GLU A 368 15.65 9.57 -9.74
C GLU A 368 15.45 9.92 -8.26
N SER A 369 15.78 11.15 -7.86
CA SER A 369 15.64 11.63 -6.50
C SER A 369 14.66 12.82 -6.48
N PRO A 370 13.37 12.61 -6.19
CA PRO A 370 12.41 13.69 -6.10
C PRO A 370 12.54 14.53 -4.81
N GLY A 371 13.30 14.04 -3.83
CA GLY A 371 13.54 14.71 -2.55
C GLY A 371 14.85 14.27 -1.91
N PRO A 372 15.26 14.88 -0.79
CA PRO A 372 16.57 14.61 -0.17
C PRO A 372 16.72 13.16 0.35
N ASP A 373 15.63 12.54 0.85
CA ASP A 373 15.67 11.21 1.50
C ASP A 373 14.90 10.13 0.74
N ASN A 374 14.25 10.49 -0.38
CA ASN A 374 13.41 9.58 -1.16
C ASN A 374 13.95 9.43 -2.57
N HIS A 375 14.03 8.20 -3.03
CA HIS A 375 14.44 7.85 -4.38
C HIS A 375 13.36 7.04 -5.08
N ILE A 376 13.21 7.27 -6.37
CA ILE A 376 12.30 6.53 -7.24
C ILE A 376 13.13 5.67 -8.17
N ILE A 377 12.70 4.43 -8.37
CA ILE A 377 13.29 3.51 -9.34
C ILE A 377 12.22 2.90 -10.22
N TYR A 378 12.51 2.78 -11.50
CA TYR A 378 11.61 2.18 -12.49
C TYR A 378 12.37 1.59 -13.67
N LEU A 379 11.66 0.79 -14.47
CA LEU A 379 12.15 0.23 -15.71
C LEU A 379 11.66 1.09 -16.89
N SER A 380 12.58 1.60 -17.69
CA SER A 380 12.32 2.33 -18.93
C SER A 380 12.49 1.39 -20.12
N GLY A 381 11.56 1.41 -21.05
CA GLY A 381 11.44 0.40 -22.11
C GLY A 381 10.81 -0.90 -21.62
N GLY A 382 10.54 -1.83 -22.52
CA GLY A 382 9.86 -3.08 -22.21
C GLY A 382 8.34 -3.00 -22.19
N SER A 383 7.70 -4.16 -22.12
CA SER A 383 6.25 -4.27 -22.04
C SER A 383 5.70 -3.75 -20.70
N GLY A 384 4.41 -3.44 -20.65
CA GLY A 384 3.76 -3.09 -19.38
C GLY A 384 3.87 -4.19 -18.32
N ARG A 385 3.95 -5.47 -18.77
CA ARG A 385 4.19 -6.62 -17.90
C ARG A 385 5.61 -6.62 -17.32
N ASP A 386 6.60 -6.30 -18.13
CA ASP A 386 8.01 -6.22 -17.68
C ASP A 386 8.21 -5.16 -16.62
N LYS A 387 7.59 -3.97 -16.82
CA LYS A 387 7.63 -2.86 -15.87
C LYS A 387 6.96 -3.22 -14.56
N ALA A 388 5.78 -3.81 -14.62
CA ALA A 388 5.04 -4.26 -13.44
C ALA A 388 5.80 -5.35 -12.68
N LEU A 389 6.39 -6.32 -13.38
CA LEU A 389 7.17 -7.40 -12.77
C LEU A 389 8.43 -6.85 -12.09
N PHE A 390 9.13 -5.92 -12.76
CA PHE A 390 10.31 -5.28 -12.18
C PHE A 390 9.96 -4.49 -10.92
N ALA A 391 8.92 -3.66 -10.96
CA ALA A 391 8.46 -2.89 -9.80
C ALA A 391 8.04 -3.81 -8.65
N GLN A 392 7.33 -4.91 -8.95
CA GLN A 392 6.98 -5.92 -7.95
C GLN A 392 8.24 -6.54 -7.32
N CYS A 393 9.25 -6.91 -8.11
CA CYS A 393 10.49 -7.46 -7.59
C CYS A 393 11.26 -6.47 -6.72
N VAL A 394 11.30 -5.18 -7.09
CA VAL A 394 11.92 -4.13 -6.26
C VAL A 394 11.16 -3.97 -4.95
N ASN A 395 9.84 -3.90 -4.99
CA ASN A 395 9.01 -3.81 -3.79
C ASN A 395 9.25 -5.00 -2.86
N GLU A 396 9.14 -6.23 -3.37
CA GLU A 396 9.33 -7.44 -2.58
C GLU A 396 10.74 -7.55 -2.00
N PHE A 397 11.78 -7.06 -2.72
CA PHE A 397 13.17 -7.08 -2.26
C PHE A 397 13.40 -6.15 -1.05
N PHE A 398 12.79 -4.97 -1.06
CA PHE A 398 12.90 -3.99 0.02
C PHE A 398 11.76 -4.11 1.06
N ASP A 399 10.78 -4.97 0.83
CA ASP A 399 9.64 -5.16 1.75
C ASP A 399 10.05 -5.90 3.03
N VAL A 400 9.11 -5.91 3.97
CA VAL A 400 9.27 -6.62 5.23
C VAL A 400 9.30 -8.12 4.98
N ILE A 401 10.26 -8.76 5.62
CA ILE A 401 10.31 -10.21 5.67
C ILE A 401 9.15 -10.71 6.52
N ASP A 402 8.20 -11.41 5.90
CA ASP A 402 7.04 -12.00 6.57
C ASP A 402 7.05 -13.53 6.49
N ASN A 403 6.88 -14.10 5.31
CA ASN A 403 6.78 -15.56 5.13
C ASN A 403 7.48 -16.05 3.85
N GLN A 404 8.53 -15.37 3.44
CA GLN A 404 9.30 -15.73 2.26
C GLN A 404 9.91 -17.13 2.39
N ARG A 405 9.91 -17.88 1.27
CA ARG A 405 10.48 -19.23 1.21
C ARG A 405 12.01 -19.22 1.23
N TYR A 406 12.61 -18.17 0.67
CA TYR A 406 14.05 -17.90 0.67
C TYR A 406 14.30 -16.46 1.06
N ILE A 407 15.37 -16.24 1.83
CA ILE A 407 15.84 -14.91 2.24
C ILE A 407 17.34 -14.81 2.03
N LEU A 408 17.81 -13.57 1.83
CA LEU A 408 19.24 -13.26 1.85
C LEU A 408 19.64 -12.83 3.25
N VAL A 409 20.63 -13.50 3.83
CA VAL A 409 21.11 -13.22 5.20
C VAL A 409 22.57 -12.81 5.14
N LYS A 410 22.95 -11.72 5.80
CA LYS A 410 24.31 -11.21 5.84
C LYS A 410 25.27 -12.21 6.52
N LYS A 411 26.37 -12.54 5.83
CA LYS A 411 27.36 -13.55 6.27
C LYS A 411 28.12 -13.16 7.53
N LYS A 412 28.56 -11.91 7.67
CA LYS A 412 29.44 -11.44 8.73
C LYS A 412 29.00 -10.07 9.27
N GLY A 413 29.26 -9.82 10.54
CA GLY A 413 29.02 -8.54 11.20
C GLY A 413 27.65 -8.40 11.86
N ARG A 414 27.37 -7.22 12.44
CA ARG A 414 26.08 -6.92 13.06
C ARG A 414 24.95 -6.99 12.01
N LYS A 415 23.98 -7.86 12.24
CA LYS A 415 22.76 -7.94 11.45
C LYS A 415 21.82 -6.80 11.87
N GLY A 416 22.10 -5.58 11.39
CA GLY A 416 21.22 -4.41 11.55
C GLY A 416 20.00 -4.48 10.61
N LEU A 417 19.41 -3.32 10.33
CA LEU A 417 18.27 -3.13 9.41
C LEU A 417 18.44 -3.88 8.08
N ASN A 418 19.64 -3.81 7.49
CA ASN A 418 19.99 -4.42 6.21
C ASN A 418 20.72 -5.76 6.38
N GLY A 419 20.50 -6.46 7.50
CA GLY A 419 21.01 -7.81 7.71
C GLY A 419 20.27 -8.87 6.93
N PHE A 420 19.09 -8.53 6.39
CA PHE A 420 18.19 -9.44 5.70
C PHE A 420 17.54 -8.73 4.49
N TYR A 421 17.42 -9.45 3.38
CA TYR A 421 16.61 -9.05 2.24
C TYR A 421 15.67 -10.19 1.84
N ALA A 422 14.49 -9.85 1.38
CA ALA A 422 13.56 -10.82 0.81
C ALA A 422 14.03 -11.21 -0.61
N ILE A 423 13.87 -12.48 -0.96
CA ILE A 423 13.97 -12.90 -2.37
C ILE A 423 12.57 -12.79 -2.98
N PRO A 424 12.40 -12.06 -4.09
CA PRO A 424 11.11 -11.89 -4.72
C PRO A 424 10.44 -13.22 -5.09
N ASN A 425 9.12 -13.26 -5.00
CA ASN A 425 8.34 -14.50 -5.13
C ASN A 425 8.54 -15.20 -6.48
N CYS A 426 8.78 -14.46 -7.56
CA CYS A 426 9.08 -15.03 -8.87
C CYS A 426 10.35 -15.91 -8.87
N PHE A 427 11.33 -15.61 -8.00
CA PHE A 427 12.57 -16.39 -7.81
C PHE A 427 12.52 -17.38 -6.65
N SER A 428 11.42 -17.43 -5.89
CA SER A 428 11.32 -18.25 -4.67
C SER A 428 10.69 -19.62 -4.91
N LYS A 429 10.40 -19.99 -6.15
CA LYS A 429 9.74 -21.27 -6.50
C LYS A 429 10.70 -22.44 -6.38
N LYS A 430 11.93 -22.31 -6.90
CA LYS A 430 12.96 -23.34 -6.89
C LYS A 430 14.23 -22.80 -6.23
N LYS A 431 15.07 -23.70 -5.74
CA LYS A 431 16.35 -23.35 -5.10
C LYS A 431 17.30 -22.69 -6.09
N GLU A 432 17.37 -23.23 -7.31
CA GLU A 432 18.23 -22.74 -8.37
C GLU A 432 17.90 -21.29 -8.74
N ASP A 433 16.61 -20.94 -8.80
CA ASP A 433 16.14 -19.60 -9.12
C ASP A 433 16.55 -18.60 -8.02
N ALA A 434 16.41 -19.01 -6.75
CA ALA A 434 16.79 -18.19 -5.59
C ALA A 434 18.31 -17.99 -5.52
N GLU A 435 19.11 -19.01 -5.83
CA GLU A 435 20.56 -18.94 -5.88
C GLU A 435 21.04 -18.08 -7.08
N CYS A 436 20.37 -18.16 -8.23
CA CYS A 436 20.61 -17.30 -9.38
C CYS A 436 20.37 -15.83 -9.02
N PHE A 437 19.23 -15.51 -8.39
CA PHE A 437 18.95 -14.17 -7.90
C PHE A 437 20.03 -13.67 -6.94
N ALA A 438 20.41 -14.48 -5.95
CA ALA A 438 21.47 -14.16 -4.99
C ALA A 438 22.81 -13.86 -5.68
N LYS A 439 23.16 -14.65 -6.71
CA LYS A 439 24.37 -14.46 -7.53
C LYS A 439 24.34 -13.15 -8.31
N CYS A 440 23.21 -12.80 -8.92
CA CYS A 440 23.05 -11.54 -9.64
C CYS A 440 23.11 -10.32 -8.71
N MET A 441 22.64 -10.43 -7.48
CA MET A 441 22.66 -9.35 -6.48
C MET A 441 24.03 -9.21 -5.78
N HIS A 442 24.81 -10.29 -5.68
CA HIS A 442 26.09 -10.31 -4.95
C HIS A 442 27.07 -9.17 -5.29
N PRO A 443 27.25 -8.75 -6.57
CA PRO A 443 28.15 -7.64 -6.90
C PRO A 443 27.78 -6.30 -6.25
N TYR A 444 26.51 -6.12 -5.87
CA TYR A 444 25.95 -4.87 -5.41
C TYR A 444 25.70 -4.84 -3.90
N ILE A 445 25.16 -5.92 -3.32
CA ILE A 445 24.87 -6.01 -1.90
C ILE A 445 26.00 -6.68 -1.08
N GLY A 446 26.80 -7.54 -1.72
CA GLY A 446 27.94 -8.24 -1.08
C GLY A 446 27.57 -9.54 -0.41
N GLY A 447 28.34 -9.91 0.62
CA GLY A 447 28.31 -11.21 1.29
C GLY A 447 27.02 -11.57 2.02
N TYR A 448 26.01 -11.96 1.26
CA TYR A 448 24.76 -12.54 1.75
C TYR A 448 24.66 -14.01 1.33
N ASP A 449 24.11 -14.84 2.19
CA ASP A 449 23.75 -16.22 1.90
C ASP A 449 22.28 -16.34 1.56
N CYS A 450 21.98 -17.17 0.55
CA CYS A 450 20.61 -17.57 0.26
C CYS A 450 20.19 -18.67 1.25
N VAL A 451 19.21 -18.40 2.10
CA VAL A 451 18.76 -19.30 3.15
C VAL A 451 17.33 -19.75 2.90
N TYR A 452 17.14 -21.08 2.93
CA TYR A 452 15.81 -21.70 2.87
C TYR A 452 15.13 -21.62 4.25
N THR A 453 13.95 -21.01 4.33
CA THR A 453 13.28 -20.66 5.59
C THR A 453 12.41 -21.77 6.19
N ARG A 454 12.23 -22.91 5.50
CA ARG A 454 11.32 -23.97 5.97
C ARG A 454 12.02 -25.03 6.80
N ASN A 455 13.36 -24.96 6.97
CA ASN A 455 14.09 -25.78 7.91
C ASN A 455 14.26 -25.05 9.27
N GLU A 456 14.70 -25.75 10.31
CA GLU A 456 14.79 -25.23 11.68
C GLU A 456 15.64 -23.94 11.77
N LYS A 457 16.88 -23.98 11.28
CA LYS A 457 17.77 -22.80 11.24
C LYS A 457 17.23 -21.64 10.39
N GLY A 458 16.56 -21.96 9.28
CA GLY A 458 15.97 -20.95 8.43
C GLY A 458 14.76 -20.27 9.08
N ARG A 459 13.98 -21.00 9.90
CA ARG A 459 12.86 -20.43 10.67
C ARG A 459 13.34 -19.47 11.75
N GLU A 460 14.43 -19.79 12.46
CA GLU A 460 15.03 -18.87 13.41
C GLU A 460 15.48 -17.56 12.74
N LEU A 461 16.18 -17.66 11.60
CA LEU A 461 16.62 -16.49 10.83
C LEU A 461 15.45 -15.69 10.25
N LEU A 462 14.38 -16.36 9.84
CA LEU A 462 13.14 -15.70 9.40
C LEU A 462 12.49 -14.92 10.54
N LEU A 463 12.41 -15.49 11.74
CA LEU A 463 11.89 -14.82 12.92
C LEU A 463 12.76 -13.61 13.32
N GLU A 464 14.09 -13.78 13.32
CA GLU A 464 15.02 -12.67 13.55
C GLU A 464 14.82 -11.53 12.54
N GLY A 465 14.68 -11.86 11.25
CA GLY A 465 14.39 -10.91 10.20
C GLY A 465 13.05 -10.21 10.38
N ARG A 466 12.01 -10.94 10.80
CA ARG A 466 10.68 -10.39 11.09
C ARG A 466 10.70 -9.37 12.22
N VAL A 467 11.33 -9.71 13.35
CA VAL A 467 11.42 -8.81 14.51
C VAL A 467 12.12 -7.50 14.13
N LYS A 468 13.21 -7.57 13.36
CA LYS A 468 13.93 -6.39 12.89
C LYS A 468 13.13 -5.58 11.86
N ALA A 469 12.34 -6.26 11.05
CA ALA A 469 11.47 -5.63 10.05
C ALA A 469 10.24 -4.97 10.69
N LEU A 470 9.69 -5.53 11.78
CA LEU A 470 8.56 -4.94 12.51
C LEU A 470 8.90 -3.57 13.10
N ALA A 471 10.13 -3.37 13.57
CA ALA A 471 10.60 -2.08 14.08
C ALA A 471 10.61 -0.95 13.01
N ASN A 472 10.49 -1.30 11.72
CA ASN A 472 10.53 -0.37 10.58
C ASN A 472 9.33 -0.52 9.66
N ARG A 473 8.23 -1.08 10.16
CA ARG A 473 7.03 -1.43 9.39
C ARG A 473 6.38 -0.23 8.69
N GLU A 474 6.59 0.97 9.18
CA GLU A 474 5.93 2.19 8.74
C GLU A 474 6.65 2.94 7.61
N GLU A 475 7.89 2.56 7.30
CA GLU A 475 8.73 3.26 6.32
C GLU A 475 9.02 2.42 5.07
N ARG A 476 8.01 1.73 4.56
CA ARG A 476 8.12 0.80 3.44
C ARG A 476 8.28 1.50 2.08
N CYS A 477 8.75 0.73 1.11
CA CYS A 477 8.68 1.10 -0.30
C CYS A 477 7.23 1.25 -0.75
N ILE A 478 6.95 2.32 -1.49
CA ILE A 478 5.63 2.63 -2.04
C ILE A 478 5.72 2.48 -3.55
N SER A 479 4.86 1.62 -4.13
CA SER A 479 4.73 1.48 -5.57
C SER A 479 3.73 2.50 -6.11
N HIS A 480 4.16 3.31 -7.05
CA HIS A 480 3.33 4.30 -7.72
C HIS A 480 3.32 4.06 -9.22
N LYS A 481 2.12 3.86 -9.80
CA LYS A 481 1.95 3.78 -11.25
C LYS A 481 1.66 5.17 -11.78
N LYS A 482 2.53 5.66 -12.63
CA LYS A 482 2.39 6.96 -13.27
C LYS A 482 2.51 6.80 -14.78
N VAL A 483 1.64 7.47 -15.51
CA VAL A 483 1.74 7.58 -16.95
C VAL A 483 2.66 8.76 -17.26
N LYS A 484 3.85 8.49 -17.78
CA LYS A 484 4.78 9.53 -18.27
C LYS A 484 4.58 9.75 -19.76
N GLY A 485 4.64 11.02 -20.21
CA GLY A 485 4.63 11.34 -21.63
C GLY A 485 5.93 10.91 -22.31
N ALA A 486 5.83 10.53 -23.58
CA ALA A 486 6.98 10.13 -24.39
C ALA A 486 8.02 11.27 -24.63
N LEU A 487 7.81 12.43 -24.04
CA LEU A 487 8.62 13.66 -24.23
C LEU A 487 9.29 14.16 -22.93
N GLU A 488 9.25 13.38 -21.84
CA GLU A 488 10.02 13.68 -20.62
C GLU A 488 11.25 12.79 -20.46
#